data_24509c7537f27d77bf17c352de5c0dbc
#
_entry.id   24509c7537f27d77bf17c352de5c0dbc
#
_cell.length_a   1.000
_cell.length_b   1.000
_cell.length_c   1.000
_cell.angle_alpha   90.00
_cell.angle_beta   90.00
_cell.angle_gamma   90.00
#
_symmetry.space_group_name_H-M   'P 1'
#
loop_
_entity.id
_entity.type
_entity.pdbx_description
1 polymer ?
#
loop_
_entity_poly.entity_id
_entity_poly.type
_entity_poly.pdbx_seq_one_letter_code
_entity_poly.pdbx_strand_id
1 'polypeptide(L)'
;MLKKMMIFSIILIISLPIFNIKNDDVKASTNISPTSKYKNSLANSGMQENIVTKDNFLDYFQLVGDSVYDSTQGIVTLTTENKFQMGSITLKQKISAKKSFVLKGKINIGRKDPAHRGADGMGFGFHKGNIDDTGGSAGALGIVGLKDATGFVLDSYQNPGDPEVPYGAFLKTDAAGKRIEENNGISGYQLINSSLYDGQFHDLIIEYNAQAKQFTVNFGGQTWVTAIDHTEPLAFMISASTGTSNNIQQFMLESFTYEISSAVEVEYQDEEGNTIHDSQYINGNVGDAYDASVLKYQLEIPGYLLDQTKLPNNSLGTITEDVQTVTYTYKKEKAAAEPVNVKYVDENGKEIAESHLLNGNIGDTYESKAKVIEGWKLKTTPSNATGILSDQAQTVVYIYEKEKVAAEPVNVKYVDENGKEIAESHLLNGNIGDTYESKAKVIEGWKLKTTPSNATGILSE
;
A
#
# COMPACT_ATOMS: atom_id res chain seq x y z
N MET A 1 60.62 41.08 -46.95
CA MET A 1 61.12 40.59 -45.66
C MET A 1 59.97 39.92 -44.88
N LEU A 2 59.86 38.59 -45.01
CA LEU A 2 58.86 37.82 -44.32
C LEU A 2 59.42 37.33 -42.99
N LYS A 3 58.77 37.66 -41.86
CA LYS A 3 59.04 37.00 -40.58
C LYS A 3 58.04 35.83 -40.39
N LYS A 4 58.58 34.61 -40.38
CA LYS A 4 57.86 33.39 -39.95
C LYS A 4 57.67 33.46 -38.43
N MET A 5 56.46 33.32 -37.98
CA MET A 5 56.13 33.02 -36.57
C MET A 5 55.86 31.52 -36.45
N MET A 6 56.68 30.86 -35.69
CA MET A 6 56.54 29.44 -35.28
C MET A 6 55.65 29.38 -34.05
N ILE A 7 54.54 28.68 -34.15
CA ILE A 7 53.68 28.37 -32.98
C ILE A 7 54.09 26.97 -32.47
N PHE A 8 54.62 26.92 -31.23
CA PHE A 8 54.87 25.68 -30.50
C PHE A 8 53.56 25.22 -29.85
N SER A 9 53.07 24.07 -30.29
CA SER A 9 52.01 23.32 -29.56
C SER A 9 52.63 22.45 -28.49
N ILE A 10 52.35 22.73 -27.24
CA ILE A 10 52.72 21.88 -26.12
C ILE A 10 51.60 20.83 -25.95
N ILE A 11 51.95 19.60 -26.23
CA ILE A 11 51.11 18.43 -25.95
C ILE A 11 51.40 18.02 -24.51
N LEU A 12 50.42 18.22 -23.60
CA LEU A 12 50.45 17.73 -22.22
C LEU A 12 49.97 16.28 -22.22
N ILE A 13 50.88 15.33 -22.05
CA ILE A 13 50.56 13.90 -21.85
C ILE A 13 50.30 13.71 -20.35
N ILE A 14 49.05 13.49 -19.98
CA ILE A 14 48.66 13.08 -18.63
C ILE A 14 48.69 11.54 -18.61
N SER A 15 49.67 10.99 -17.94
CA SER A 15 49.76 9.52 -17.68
C SER A 15 48.80 9.15 -16.54
N LEU A 16 47.81 8.33 -16.85
CA LEU A 16 46.95 7.64 -15.85
C LEU A 16 47.70 6.38 -15.35
N PRO A 17 47.61 6.07 -14.05
CA PRO A 17 48.24 4.87 -13.52
C PRO A 17 47.44 3.62 -13.95
N ILE A 18 48.12 2.63 -14.48
CA ILE A 18 47.62 1.29 -14.77
C ILE A 18 47.49 0.54 -13.45
N PHE A 19 46.26 0.26 -13.00
CA PHE A 19 46.01 -0.67 -11.91
C PHE A 19 46.11 -2.11 -12.48
N ASN A 20 47.13 -2.85 -12.08
CA ASN A 20 47.22 -4.28 -12.23
C ASN A 20 46.23 -4.97 -11.26
N ILE A 21 45.17 -5.56 -11.77
CA ILE A 21 44.28 -6.44 -10.99
C ILE A 21 44.81 -7.86 -11.15
N LYS A 22 45.34 -8.43 -10.07
CA LYS A 22 45.65 -9.85 -9.98
C LYS A 22 44.34 -10.65 -9.96
N ASN A 23 44.26 -11.65 -10.81
CA ASN A 23 43.27 -12.72 -10.74
C ASN A 23 43.53 -13.58 -9.51
N ASP A 24 42.62 -13.56 -8.53
CA ASP A 24 42.51 -14.65 -7.55
C ASP A 24 41.02 -14.89 -7.21
N ASP A 25 40.62 -16.13 -7.48
CA ASP A 25 39.48 -16.87 -6.90
C ASP A 25 38.05 -16.40 -7.11
N VAL A 26 37.44 -16.81 -8.20
CA VAL A 26 36.00 -16.94 -8.33
C VAL A 26 35.54 -18.20 -7.59
N LYS A 27 35.14 -18.06 -6.31
CA LYS A 27 34.27 -19.04 -5.67
C LYS A 27 32.81 -18.68 -5.98
N ALA A 28 32.13 -19.64 -6.60
CA ALA A 28 30.71 -19.59 -6.86
C ALA A 28 29.94 -19.31 -5.57
N SER A 29 29.19 -18.22 -5.53
CA SER A 29 28.18 -17.92 -4.50
C SER A 29 26.80 -17.82 -5.16
N THR A 30 25.96 -18.68 -4.69
CA THR A 30 24.56 -18.94 -4.94
C THR A 30 23.67 -17.70 -5.04
N ASN A 31 22.78 -17.78 -6.03
CA ASN A 31 21.45 -17.15 -6.14
C ASN A 31 21.15 -15.96 -5.23
N ILE A 32 21.42 -14.75 -5.74
CA ILE A 32 20.75 -13.53 -5.28
C ILE A 32 19.93 -13.01 -6.46
N SER A 33 18.60 -13.00 -6.28
CA SER A 33 17.65 -12.43 -7.22
C SER A 33 18.08 -11.00 -7.62
N PRO A 34 18.07 -10.65 -8.92
CA PRO A 34 18.48 -9.32 -9.40
C PRO A 34 17.66 -8.16 -8.81
N THR A 35 16.48 -8.44 -8.26
CA THR A 35 15.56 -7.44 -7.72
C THR A 35 16.02 -6.75 -6.44
N SER A 36 16.92 -7.37 -5.65
CA SER A 36 17.32 -6.77 -4.36
C SER A 36 18.46 -5.73 -4.46
N LYS A 37 19.31 -5.84 -5.47
CA LYS A 37 20.43 -4.90 -5.66
C LYS A 37 20.01 -3.57 -6.28
N TYR A 38 18.96 -3.57 -7.11
CA TYR A 38 18.40 -2.35 -7.70
C TYR A 38 17.53 -1.58 -6.70
N LYS A 39 16.77 -2.25 -5.81
CA LYS A 39 16.00 -1.58 -4.76
C LYS A 39 16.84 -0.73 -3.80
N ASN A 40 18.08 -1.12 -3.52
CA ASN A 40 18.93 -0.39 -2.57
C ASN A 40 19.71 0.79 -3.15
N SER A 41 19.84 0.93 -4.49
CA SER A 41 20.49 2.09 -5.10
C SER A 41 19.52 3.24 -5.42
N LEU A 42 18.22 2.95 -5.52
CA LEU A 42 17.16 3.89 -5.86
C LEU A 42 16.50 4.54 -4.64
N ALA A 43 16.61 3.95 -3.46
CA ALA A 43 16.08 4.50 -2.21
C ALA A 43 16.66 5.87 -1.82
N ASN A 44 17.72 6.33 -2.49
CA ASN A 44 18.37 7.62 -2.22
C ASN A 44 18.03 8.74 -3.21
N SER A 45 17.23 8.50 -4.27
CA SER A 45 16.94 9.51 -5.30
C SER A 45 15.49 10.01 -5.32
N GLY A 46 14.59 9.42 -4.55
CA GLY A 46 13.17 9.81 -4.55
C GLY A 46 12.45 9.62 -5.89
N MET A 47 13.04 8.88 -6.83
CA MET A 47 12.50 8.65 -8.17
C MET A 47 12.06 7.20 -8.29
N GLN A 48 10.79 6.98 -8.62
CA GLN A 48 10.26 5.65 -8.85
C GLN A 48 10.39 5.28 -10.32
N GLU A 49 11.20 4.26 -10.61
CA GLU A 49 11.23 3.63 -11.92
C GLU A 49 10.22 2.49 -11.97
N ASN A 50 9.39 2.46 -13.01
CA ASN A 50 8.59 1.30 -13.31
C ASN A 50 9.36 0.33 -14.18
N ILE A 51 9.40 -0.92 -13.75
CA ILE A 51 9.95 -2.02 -14.52
C ILE A 51 8.80 -2.92 -14.93
N VAL A 52 8.44 -2.86 -16.20
CA VAL A 52 7.43 -3.74 -16.80
C VAL A 52 8.11 -4.93 -17.44
N THR A 53 7.62 -6.12 -17.16
CA THR A 53 8.07 -7.40 -17.72
C THR A 53 6.84 -8.19 -18.18
N LYS A 54 7.05 -9.38 -18.74
CA LYS A 54 5.93 -10.25 -19.11
C LYS A 54 5.02 -10.60 -17.93
N ASP A 55 5.54 -10.63 -16.69
CA ASP A 55 4.81 -11.09 -15.50
C ASP A 55 3.81 -10.06 -14.98
N ASN A 56 4.04 -8.77 -15.25
CA ASN A 56 3.15 -7.66 -14.89
C ASN A 56 2.66 -6.87 -16.12
N PHE A 57 2.77 -7.44 -17.31
CA PHE A 57 2.48 -6.77 -18.58
C PHE A 57 1.08 -6.14 -18.60
N LEU A 58 0.04 -6.90 -18.25
CA LEU A 58 -1.35 -6.43 -18.27
C LEU A 58 -1.68 -5.42 -17.17
N ASP A 59 -0.83 -5.24 -16.16
CA ASP A 59 -1.01 -4.17 -15.18
C ASP A 59 -0.70 -2.80 -15.81
N TYR A 60 0.26 -2.77 -16.74
CA TYR A 60 0.76 -1.55 -17.37
C TYR A 60 0.28 -1.32 -18.80
N PHE A 61 0.05 -2.37 -19.57
CA PHE A 61 -0.43 -2.25 -20.95
C PHE A 61 -1.88 -2.69 -21.10
N GLN A 62 -2.60 -2.02 -21.98
CA GLN A 62 -3.90 -2.44 -22.47
C GLN A 62 -3.79 -2.90 -23.91
N LEU A 63 -4.63 -3.87 -24.26
CA LEU A 63 -4.76 -4.40 -25.62
C LEU A 63 -5.87 -3.63 -26.36
N VAL A 64 -5.63 -3.26 -27.59
CA VAL A 64 -6.59 -2.52 -28.43
C VAL A 64 -6.73 -3.17 -29.79
N GLY A 65 -7.94 -3.18 -30.34
CA GLY A 65 -8.24 -3.75 -31.66
C GLY A 65 -8.08 -5.27 -31.69
N ASP A 66 -7.39 -5.79 -32.72
CA ASP A 66 -7.19 -7.22 -32.96
C ASP A 66 -6.09 -7.87 -32.12
N SER A 67 -5.45 -7.10 -31.23
CA SER A 67 -4.33 -7.59 -30.40
C SER A 67 -4.76 -8.64 -29.39
N VAL A 68 -3.94 -9.69 -29.22
CA VAL A 68 -4.14 -10.77 -28.25
C VAL A 68 -2.82 -11.04 -27.50
N TYR A 69 -2.91 -11.26 -26.19
CA TYR A 69 -1.76 -11.56 -25.35
C TYR A 69 -1.77 -13.01 -24.85
N ASP A 70 -0.71 -13.75 -25.15
CA ASP A 70 -0.42 -15.05 -24.55
C ASP A 70 0.47 -14.86 -23.32
N SER A 71 -0.11 -14.88 -22.13
CA SER A 71 0.61 -14.70 -20.89
C SER A 71 1.60 -15.84 -20.57
N THR A 72 1.40 -17.04 -21.14
CA THR A 72 2.29 -18.18 -20.94
C THR A 72 3.63 -17.95 -21.63
N GLN A 73 3.58 -17.42 -22.85
CA GLN A 73 4.76 -17.16 -23.66
C GLN A 73 5.25 -15.70 -23.55
N GLY A 74 4.42 -14.79 -23.04
CA GLY A 74 4.71 -13.35 -23.01
C GLY A 74 4.63 -12.70 -24.38
N ILE A 75 3.83 -13.27 -25.31
CA ILE A 75 3.73 -12.82 -26.69
C ILE A 75 2.43 -12.03 -26.90
N VAL A 76 2.56 -10.83 -27.44
CA VAL A 76 1.45 -10.07 -28.01
C VAL A 76 1.40 -10.36 -29.52
N THR A 77 0.33 -10.94 -30.01
CA THR A 77 0.00 -10.99 -31.44
C THR A 77 -0.82 -9.77 -31.79
N LEU A 78 -0.21 -8.83 -32.55
CA LEU A 78 -0.86 -7.59 -32.97
C LEU A 78 -1.72 -7.83 -34.19
N THR A 79 -1.20 -8.57 -35.19
CA THR A 79 -1.98 -9.04 -36.36
C THR A 79 -1.66 -10.49 -36.64
N THR A 80 -2.60 -11.16 -37.24
CA THR A 80 -2.42 -12.50 -37.80
C THR A 80 -2.24 -12.41 -39.33
N GLU A 81 -2.23 -13.54 -40.04
CA GLU A 81 -2.20 -13.55 -41.50
C GLU A 81 -3.58 -13.21 -42.16
N ASN A 82 -4.45 -12.49 -41.44
CA ASN A 82 -5.72 -11.99 -41.93
C ASN A 82 -5.59 -10.58 -42.51
N LYS A 83 -6.47 -10.23 -43.41
CA LYS A 83 -6.55 -8.89 -44.01
C LYS A 83 -7.33 -7.94 -43.13
N PHE A 84 -7.05 -6.63 -43.25
CA PHE A 84 -7.80 -5.55 -42.62
C PHE A 84 -7.86 -5.65 -41.11
N GLN A 85 -6.74 -6.10 -40.49
CA GLN A 85 -6.55 -6.09 -39.04
C GLN A 85 -5.79 -4.86 -38.61
N MET A 86 -6.06 -4.44 -37.36
CA MET A 86 -5.26 -3.47 -36.65
C MET A 86 -5.26 -3.85 -35.16
N GLY A 87 -4.10 -4.17 -34.65
CA GLY A 87 -3.90 -4.43 -33.24
C GLY A 87 -2.84 -3.49 -32.66
N SER A 88 -3.05 -3.06 -31.45
CA SER A 88 -2.08 -2.27 -30.72
C SER A 88 -2.06 -2.60 -29.23
N ILE A 89 -0.98 -2.25 -28.59
CA ILE A 89 -0.85 -2.15 -27.15
C ILE A 89 -0.54 -0.72 -26.80
N THR A 90 -1.17 -0.19 -25.78
CA THR A 90 -0.93 1.16 -25.29
C THR A 90 -0.57 1.11 -23.81
N LEU A 91 0.39 1.92 -23.39
CA LEU A 91 0.71 2.05 -21.97
C LEU A 91 -0.44 2.77 -21.27
N LYS A 92 -0.90 2.25 -20.14
CA LYS A 92 -2.02 2.80 -19.35
C LYS A 92 -1.73 4.15 -18.69
N GLN A 93 -0.54 4.68 -18.90
CA GLN A 93 -0.10 5.97 -18.36
C GLN A 93 0.87 6.65 -19.32
N LYS A 94 0.98 7.97 -19.25
CA LYS A 94 1.94 8.73 -20.06
C LYS A 94 3.35 8.62 -19.49
N ILE A 95 4.35 8.72 -20.36
CA ILE A 95 5.77 8.73 -20.03
C ILE A 95 6.26 10.17 -19.97
N SER A 96 7.07 10.48 -18.98
CA SER A 96 7.71 11.80 -18.88
C SER A 96 8.75 11.99 -19.99
N ALA A 97 8.58 13.03 -20.78
CA ALA A 97 9.59 13.43 -21.76
C ALA A 97 10.85 14.05 -21.11
N LYS A 98 10.82 14.35 -19.81
CA LYS A 98 11.96 14.86 -19.04
C LYS A 98 12.86 13.76 -18.51
N LYS A 99 12.47 12.48 -18.70
CA LYS A 99 13.12 11.31 -18.12
C LYS A 99 13.48 10.30 -19.21
N SER A 100 14.58 9.61 -19.00
CA SER A 100 15.01 8.56 -19.93
C SER A 100 14.21 7.29 -19.74
N PHE A 101 14.07 6.50 -20.81
CA PHE A 101 13.46 5.18 -20.76
C PHE A 101 14.17 4.21 -21.68
N VAL A 102 14.03 2.92 -21.39
CA VAL A 102 14.56 1.81 -22.21
C VAL A 102 13.49 0.72 -22.32
N LEU A 103 13.14 0.37 -23.54
CA LEU A 103 12.33 -0.80 -23.87
C LEU A 103 13.22 -1.83 -24.56
N LYS A 104 13.27 -3.03 -24.03
CA LYS A 104 13.92 -4.20 -24.63
C LYS A 104 12.87 -5.24 -24.89
N GLY A 105 12.92 -5.81 -26.08
CA GLY A 105 11.97 -6.83 -26.48
C GLY A 105 12.40 -7.48 -27.78
N LYS A 106 11.50 -8.28 -28.33
CA LYS A 106 11.69 -8.94 -29.63
C LYS A 106 10.44 -8.75 -30.46
N ILE A 107 10.61 -8.63 -31.77
CA ILE A 107 9.52 -8.59 -32.73
C ILE A 107 9.65 -9.68 -33.79
N ASN A 108 8.51 -10.20 -34.19
CA ASN A 108 8.36 -11.05 -35.37
C ASN A 108 7.56 -10.26 -36.41
N ILE A 109 8.17 -9.94 -37.53
CA ILE A 109 7.59 -9.17 -38.62
C ILE A 109 6.95 -10.06 -39.71
N GLY A 110 6.87 -11.38 -39.45
CA GLY A 110 6.26 -12.38 -40.29
C GLY A 110 7.19 -13.01 -41.30
N ARG A 111 6.63 -13.73 -42.29
CA ARG A 111 7.38 -14.49 -43.30
C ARG A 111 7.25 -13.93 -44.72
N LYS A 112 6.36 -12.96 -44.88
CA LYS A 112 6.11 -12.38 -46.20
C LYS A 112 6.82 -11.04 -46.29
N ASP A 113 7.87 -10.99 -47.13
CA ASP A 113 8.45 -9.72 -47.52
C ASP A 113 7.56 -8.97 -48.57
N PRO A 114 7.94 -7.77 -49.00
CA PRO A 114 7.13 -7.02 -49.99
C PRO A 114 6.90 -7.78 -51.28
N ALA A 115 7.90 -8.56 -51.78
CA ALA A 115 7.76 -9.36 -53.00
C ALA A 115 6.71 -10.48 -52.85
N HIS A 116 6.49 -10.96 -51.63
CA HIS A 116 5.50 -11.98 -51.29
C HIS A 116 4.23 -11.41 -50.65
N ARG A 117 3.95 -10.11 -50.89
CA ARG A 117 2.78 -9.39 -50.37
C ARG A 117 2.69 -9.32 -48.85
N GLY A 118 3.81 -9.18 -48.19
CA GLY A 118 3.86 -8.77 -46.77
C GLY A 118 3.33 -7.36 -46.62
N ALA A 119 2.49 -7.12 -45.60
CA ALA A 119 1.91 -5.80 -45.29
C ALA A 119 1.29 -5.75 -43.90
N ASP A 120 0.95 -4.58 -43.39
CA ASP A 120 1.49 -3.30 -43.88
C ASP A 120 2.78 -2.99 -43.11
N GLY A 121 2.84 -3.27 -41.78
CA GLY A 121 4.00 -3.07 -40.94
C GLY A 121 3.66 -2.80 -39.49
N MET A 122 4.67 -2.38 -38.74
CA MET A 122 4.58 -2.07 -37.31
C MET A 122 4.95 -0.62 -37.04
N GLY A 123 4.32 -0.04 -35.98
CA GLY A 123 4.61 1.30 -35.50
C GLY A 123 4.89 1.30 -33.98
N PHE A 124 5.85 2.10 -33.57
CA PHE A 124 6.27 2.33 -32.18
C PHE A 124 6.24 3.83 -31.94
N GLY A 125 5.18 4.35 -31.31
CA GLY A 125 4.90 5.78 -31.31
C GLY A 125 4.75 6.40 -29.93
N PHE A 126 5.15 7.67 -29.87
CA PHE A 126 4.87 8.60 -28.79
C PHE A 126 4.04 9.75 -29.31
N HIS A 127 2.99 10.16 -28.57
CA HIS A 127 2.09 11.23 -29.01
C HIS A 127 1.51 12.02 -27.84
N LYS A 128 1.02 13.24 -28.12
CA LYS A 128 0.42 14.11 -27.12
C LYS A 128 -1.04 13.79 -26.80
N GLY A 129 -1.71 12.96 -27.61
CA GLY A 129 -3.11 12.56 -27.41
C GLY A 129 -3.35 11.82 -26.09
N ASN A 130 -4.55 11.29 -25.93
CA ASN A 130 -4.91 10.47 -24.77
C ASN A 130 -4.29 9.08 -24.88
N ILE A 131 -4.14 8.39 -23.75
CA ILE A 131 -3.58 7.02 -23.72
C ILE A 131 -4.39 6.00 -24.53
N ASP A 132 -5.69 6.28 -24.76
CA ASP A 132 -6.60 5.43 -25.54
C ASP A 132 -6.62 5.78 -27.03
N ASP A 133 -5.95 6.86 -27.44
CA ASP A 133 -5.93 7.26 -28.84
C ASP A 133 -5.13 6.24 -29.66
N THR A 134 -5.68 5.84 -30.80
CA THR A 134 -5.02 4.98 -31.78
C THR A 134 -4.96 5.66 -33.13
N GLY A 135 -3.89 5.46 -33.87
CA GLY A 135 -3.78 5.97 -35.24
C GLY A 135 -4.56 5.11 -36.24
N GLY A 136 -4.45 5.46 -37.51
CA GLY A 136 -5.11 4.75 -38.59
C GLY A 136 -4.48 3.38 -38.90
N SER A 137 -5.26 2.52 -39.58
CA SER A 137 -4.83 1.21 -40.09
C SER A 137 -4.08 1.31 -41.43
N ALA A 138 -3.68 0.16 -41.97
CA ALA A 138 -2.95 0.01 -43.23
C ALA A 138 -1.68 0.86 -43.25
N GLY A 139 -1.35 1.58 -44.29
CA GLY A 139 -0.17 2.44 -44.41
C GLY A 139 -0.06 3.58 -43.39
N ALA A 140 -1.04 3.76 -42.50
CA ALA A 140 -0.93 4.65 -41.33
C ALA A 140 -0.13 4.03 -40.17
N LEU A 141 0.01 2.71 -40.14
CA LEU A 141 0.84 1.92 -39.18
C LEU A 141 0.52 2.23 -37.72
N GLY A 142 -0.71 2.69 -37.42
CA GLY A 142 -1.13 3.13 -36.09
C GLY A 142 -0.54 4.47 -35.62
N ILE A 143 0.28 5.15 -36.42
CA ILE A 143 0.93 6.42 -36.08
C ILE A 143 0.20 7.63 -36.69
N VAL A 144 -0.13 7.55 -38.00
CA VAL A 144 -0.89 8.63 -38.63
C VAL A 144 -2.29 8.68 -38.05
N GLY A 145 -2.76 9.85 -37.66
CA GLY A 145 -3.99 10.06 -36.92
C GLY A 145 -3.74 10.45 -35.44
N LEU A 146 -2.57 10.18 -34.89
CA LEU A 146 -2.17 10.57 -33.55
C LEU A 146 -1.60 12.01 -33.55
N LYS A 147 -1.96 12.81 -32.53
CA LYS A 147 -1.60 14.22 -32.43
C LYS A 147 -0.12 14.39 -32.04
N ASP A 148 0.60 15.22 -32.80
CA ASP A 148 2.02 15.55 -32.54
C ASP A 148 2.84 14.27 -32.25
N ALA A 149 2.62 13.23 -33.05
CA ALA A 149 3.31 11.97 -32.84
C ALA A 149 4.72 11.96 -33.45
N THR A 150 5.61 11.26 -32.77
CA THR A 150 6.88 10.80 -33.31
C THR A 150 6.96 9.29 -33.10
N GLY A 151 6.94 8.54 -34.18
CA GLY A 151 6.98 7.06 -34.14
C GLY A 151 8.09 6.51 -35.02
N PHE A 152 8.68 5.40 -34.62
CA PHE A 152 9.46 4.53 -35.50
C PHE A 152 8.52 3.58 -36.22
N VAL A 153 8.67 3.39 -37.50
CA VAL A 153 7.87 2.49 -38.31
C VAL A 153 8.76 1.49 -39.07
N LEU A 154 8.28 0.25 -39.14
CA LEU A 154 8.77 -0.79 -40.05
C LEU A 154 7.68 -0.98 -41.08
N ASP A 155 7.91 -0.51 -42.31
CA ASP A 155 6.94 -0.54 -43.41
C ASP A 155 7.35 -1.55 -44.47
N SER A 156 6.46 -2.45 -44.80
CA SER A 156 6.69 -3.50 -45.82
C SER A 156 5.80 -3.38 -47.05
N TYR A 157 4.90 -2.35 -47.11
CA TYR A 157 3.99 -2.17 -48.21
C TYR A 157 4.18 -0.81 -48.88
N GLN A 158 4.45 -0.81 -50.18
CA GLN A 158 4.67 0.39 -50.97
C GLN A 158 3.39 1.17 -51.22
N ASN A 159 3.24 2.28 -50.50
CA ASN A 159 2.15 3.26 -50.78
C ASN A 159 2.65 4.39 -51.69
N PRO A 160 1.77 5.13 -52.37
CA PRO A 160 2.17 6.31 -53.11
C PRO A 160 2.85 7.36 -52.25
N GLY A 161 4.10 7.72 -52.59
CA GLY A 161 4.91 8.69 -51.84
C GLY A 161 5.77 8.11 -50.73
N ASP A 162 5.71 6.79 -50.49
CA ASP A 162 6.64 6.14 -49.57
C ASP A 162 7.99 5.85 -50.24
N PRO A 163 9.07 5.75 -49.44
CA PRO A 163 10.34 5.21 -49.90
C PRO A 163 10.26 3.77 -50.39
N GLU A 164 11.35 3.23 -50.92
CA GLU A 164 11.45 1.82 -51.28
C GLU A 164 11.27 0.92 -50.04
N VAL A 165 10.48 -0.12 -50.15
CA VAL A 165 10.15 -1.07 -49.09
C VAL A 165 11.02 -2.37 -49.22
N PRO A 166 11.29 -3.11 -48.14
CA PRO A 166 10.91 -2.80 -46.74
C PRO A 166 11.87 -1.80 -46.09
N TYR A 167 11.36 -0.91 -45.25
CA TYR A 167 12.21 0.06 -44.60
C TYR A 167 11.85 0.28 -43.11
N GLY A 168 12.83 0.81 -42.39
CA GLY A 168 12.65 1.44 -41.07
C GLY A 168 12.87 2.95 -41.18
N ALA A 169 12.03 3.71 -40.55
CA ALA A 169 12.13 5.18 -40.51
C ALA A 169 11.39 5.78 -39.32
N PHE A 170 11.67 7.04 -39.00
CA PHE A 170 10.79 7.82 -38.15
C PHE A 170 9.70 8.50 -38.96
N LEU A 171 8.48 8.49 -38.42
CA LEU A 171 7.32 9.16 -38.97
C LEU A 171 6.79 10.17 -37.97
N LYS A 172 6.53 11.42 -38.45
CA LYS A 172 6.01 12.52 -37.61
C LYS A 172 4.66 13.01 -38.10
N THR A 173 3.82 13.39 -37.14
CA THR A 173 2.52 14.00 -37.41
C THR A 173 2.40 15.38 -36.75
N ASP A 174 1.48 16.19 -37.24
CA ASP A 174 1.11 17.49 -36.69
C ASP A 174 0.05 17.38 -35.57
N ALA A 175 -0.39 18.52 -35.05
CA ALA A 175 -1.43 18.59 -34.01
C ALA A 175 -2.82 18.06 -34.46
N ALA A 176 -3.04 17.94 -35.77
CA ALA A 176 -4.24 17.32 -36.34
C ALA A 176 -4.07 15.82 -36.64
N GLY A 177 -2.89 15.24 -36.34
CA GLY A 177 -2.56 13.84 -36.60
C GLY A 177 -2.21 13.53 -38.07
N LYS A 178 -2.03 14.56 -38.93
CA LYS A 178 -1.58 14.37 -40.31
C LYS A 178 -0.07 14.26 -40.37
N ARG A 179 0.45 13.50 -41.35
CA ARG A 179 1.90 13.54 -41.65
C ARG A 179 2.35 14.98 -41.88
N ILE A 180 3.46 15.41 -41.30
CA ILE A 180 4.04 16.72 -41.58
C ILE A 180 4.44 16.82 -43.05
N GLU A 181 4.38 18.02 -43.68
CA GLU A 181 4.61 18.20 -45.10
C GLU A 181 6.05 17.88 -45.52
N GLU A 182 7.03 18.19 -44.66
CA GLU A 182 8.42 17.93 -44.91
C GLU A 182 8.70 16.42 -45.05
N ASN A 183 9.18 16.00 -46.23
CA ASN A 183 9.47 14.61 -46.57
C ASN A 183 8.31 13.64 -46.25
N ASN A 184 7.07 14.07 -46.36
CA ASN A 184 5.87 13.28 -46.02
C ASN A 184 5.91 12.73 -44.58
N GLY A 185 6.57 13.48 -43.66
CA GLY A 185 6.75 13.09 -42.26
C GLY A 185 7.82 12.03 -42.02
N ILE A 186 8.51 11.55 -43.04
CA ILE A 186 9.46 10.44 -42.96
C ILE A 186 10.89 10.99 -42.80
N SER A 187 11.64 10.46 -41.85
CA SER A 187 13.04 10.80 -41.64
C SER A 187 13.86 9.57 -41.17
N GLY A 188 15.17 9.59 -41.44
CA GLY A 188 16.07 8.51 -41.04
C GLY A 188 15.82 7.18 -41.77
N TYR A 189 15.28 7.26 -43.00
CA TYR A 189 15.00 6.07 -43.83
C TYR A 189 16.23 5.17 -44.04
N GLN A 190 16.03 3.86 -43.81
CA GLN A 190 16.98 2.82 -44.15
C GLN A 190 16.25 1.55 -44.61
N LEU A 191 16.68 0.93 -45.68
CA LEU A 191 16.18 -0.37 -46.13
C LEU A 191 16.46 -1.45 -45.08
N ILE A 192 15.49 -2.34 -44.89
CA ILE A 192 15.61 -3.49 -44.00
C ILE A 192 15.96 -4.72 -44.81
N ASN A 193 16.86 -5.56 -44.26
CA ASN A 193 17.20 -6.80 -44.90
C ASN A 193 15.99 -7.75 -44.93
N SER A 194 15.59 -8.19 -46.14
CA SER A 194 14.50 -9.13 -46.34
C SER A 194 14.67 -10.48 -45.63
N SER A 195 15.89 -10.84 -45.20
CA SER A 195 16.14 -12.04 -44.41
C SER A 195 15.49 -12.00 -43.01
N LEU A 196 15.10 -10.83 -42.52
CA LEU A 196 14.36 -10.67 -41.24
C LEU A 196 12.88 -11.09 -41.33
N TYR A 197 12.36 -11.33 -42.56
CA TYR A 197 11.04 -11.91 -42.80
C TYR A 197 11.07 -13.43 -42.78
N ASP A 198 11.62 -14.02 -41.72
CA ASP A 198 11.79 -15.45 -41.51
C ASP A 198 10.77 -16.07 -40.57
N GLY A 199 9.91 -15.24 -39.96
CA GLY A 199 8.90 -15.63 -38.99
C GLY A 199 9.49 -15.94 -37.62
N GLN A 200 10.69 -15.50 -37.32
CA GLN A 200 11.34 -15.62 -36.03
C GLN A 200 11.31 -14.28 -35.28
N PHE A 201 11.57 -14.33 -34.00
CA PHE A 201 11.70 -13.14 -33.15
C PHE A 201 13.12 -12.59 -33.22
N HIS A 202 13.23 -11.30 -33.57
CA HIS A 202 14.51 -10.56 -33.65
C HIS A 202 14.51 -9.47 -32.55
N ASP A 203 15.68 -9.20 -31.98
CA ASP A 203 15.86 -8.23 -30.90
C ASP A 203 15.49 -6.82 -31.35
N LEU A 204 14.77 -6.13 -30.47
CA LEU A 204 14.38 -4.73 -30.60
C LEU A 204 14.76 -3.98 -29.31
N ILE A 205 15.49 -2.88 -29.47
CA ILE A 205 15.78 -1.97 -28.36
C ILE A 205 15.32 -0.58 -28.75
N ILE A 206 14.50 0.02 -27.89
CA ILE A 206 14.03 1.41 -28.02
C ILE A 206 14.53 2.18 -26.79
N GLU A 207 15.28 3.26 -27.01
CA GLU A 207 15.86 4.07 -25.96
C GLU A 207 15.52 5.53 -26.17
N TYR A 208 15.18 6.24 -25.10
CA TYR A 208 15.11 7.67 -25.07
C TYR A 208 16.07 8.22 -24.01
N ASN A 209 16.97 9.11 -24.45
CA ASN A 209 17.85 9.86 -23.58
C ASN A 209 17.31 11.30 -23.42
N ALA A 210 16.76 11.60 -22.25
CA ALA A 210 16.13 12.88 -21.98
C ALA A 210 17.13 14.06 -21.99
N GLN A 211 18.36 13.84 -21.55
CA GLN A 211 19.41 14.89 -21.56
C GLN A 211 19.82 15.27 -22.98
N ALA A 212 19.95 14.29 -23.85
CA ALA A 212 20.27 14.49 -25.26
C ALA A 212 19.03 14.78 -26.12
N LYS A 213 17.82 14.60 -25.57
CA LYS A 213 16.52 14.60 -26.29
C LYS A 213 16.53 13.65 -27.51
N GLN A 214 17.20 12.52 -27.35
CA GLN A 214 17.49 11.57 -28.43
C GLN A 214 16.69 10.30 -28.27
N PHE A 215 15.97 9.93 -29.33
CA PHE A 215 15.22 8.70 -29.46
C PHE A 215 15.95 7.76 -30.42
N THR A 216 16.32 6.59 -29.94
CA THR A 216 17.13 5.62 -30.64
C THR A 216 16.38 4.29 -30.76
N VAL A 217 16.39 3.67 -31.93
CA VAL A 217 15.85 2.33 -32.18
C VAL A 217 16.93 1.47 -32.80
N ASN A 218 17.14 0.28 -32.21
CA ASN A 218 18.03 -0.74 -32.73
C ASN A 218 17.21 -1.97 -33.13
N PHE A 219 17.27 -2.37 -34.40
CA PHE A 219 16.62 -3.55 -34.93
C PHE A 219 17.38 -4.12 -36.12
N GLY A 220 17.49 -5.45 -36.23
CA GLY A 220 18.12 -6.13 -37.38
C GLY A 220 19.56 -5.73 -37.66
N GLY A 221 20.31 -5.32 -36.62
CA GLY A 221 21.70 -4.86 -36.76
C GLY A 221 21.82 -3.41 -37.24
N GLN A 222 20.72 -2.69 -37.39
CA GLN A 222 20.67 -1.28 -37.80
C GLN A 222 20.24 -0.39 -36.66
N THR A 223 20.62 0.87 -36.71
CA THR A 223 20.28 1.89 -35.70
C THR A 223 19.65 3.10 -36.36
N TRP A 224 18.53 3.56 -35.84
CA TRP A 224 17.83 4.80 -36.19
C TRP A 224 17.87 5.77 -35.02
N VAL A 225 18.05 7.03 -35.31
CA VAL A 225 18.13 8.09 -34.31
C VAL A 225 17.35 9.30 -34.77
N THR A 226 16.52 9.86 -33.88
CA THR A 226 15.84 11.16 -34.11
C THR A 226 15.80 11.96 -32.81
N ALA A 227 15.50 13.25 -32.92
CA ALA A 227 15.24 14.09 -31.76
C ALA A 227 13.75 14.07 -31.39
N ILE A 228 13.45 13.99 -30.11
CA ILE A 228 12.12 14.26 -29.55
C ILE A 228 12.24 15.53 -28.73
N ASP A 229 11.63 16.62 -29.19
CA ASP A 229 11.64 17.90 -28.48
C ASP A 229 10.25 18.18 -27.90
N HIS A 230 9.87 17.37 -26.92
CA HIS A 230 8.65 17.54 -26.14
C HIS A 230 9.00 17.77 -24.68
N THR A 231 8.18 18.57 -24.01
CA THR A 231 8.33 18.86 -22.57
C THR A 231 7.20 18.25 -21.76
N GLU A 232 6.06 18.00 -22.41
CA GLU A 232 4.89 17.37 -21.82
C GLU A 232 4.99 15.84 -21.82
N PRO A 233 4.25 15.17 -20.93
CA PRO A 233 4.12 13.72 -20.92
C PRO A 233 3.50 13.18 -22.21
N LEU A 234 4.03 12.05 -22.70
CA LEU A 234 3.63 11.44 -23.96
C LEU A 234 2.98 10.08 -23.72
N ALA A 235 1.89 9.80 -24.44
CA ALA A 235 1.34 8.45 -24.55
C ALA A 235 2.26 7.58 -25.42
N PHE A 236 2.40 6.31 -25.08
CA PHE A 236 3.23 5.34 -25.82
C PHE A 236 2.39 4.19 -26.33
N MET A 237 2.64 3.78 -27.54
CA MET A 237 1.97 2.64 -28.15
C MET A 237 2.89 1.82 -29.07
N ILE A 238 2.58 0.53 -29.20
CA ILE A 238 3.10 -0.36 -30.23
C ILE A 238 1.90 -0.87 -31.04
N SER A 239 1.96 -0.78 -32.36
CA SER A 239 0.89 -1.16 -33.27
C SER A 239 1.38 -2.00 -34.43
N ALA A 240 0.47 -2.72 -35.02
CA ALA A 240 0.65 -3.35 -36.33
C ALA A 240 -0.67 -3.32 -37.10
N SER A 241 -0.58 -3.31 -38.41
CA SER A 241 -1.77 -3.34 -39.27
C SER A 241 -1.56 -4.17 -40.53
N THR A 242 -2.65 -4.59 -41.13
CA THR A 242 -2.73 -5.26 -42.43
C THR A 242 -3.79 -4.61 -43.28
N GLY A 243 -3.60 -4.59 -44.58
CA GLY A 243 -4.56 -4.08 -45.58
C GLY A 243 -5.11 -5.19 -46.47
N THR A 244 -5.00 -5.01 -47.79
CA THR A 244 -5.31 -6.05 -48.79
C THR A 244 -4.23 -7.15 -48.84
N SER A 245 -3.04 -6.85 -48.40
CA SER A 245 -1.96 -7.76 -48.11
C SER A 245 -1.83 -7.94 -46.59
N ASN A 246 -1.11 -8.96 -46.10
CA ASN A 246 -1.10 -9.29 -44.69
C ASN A 246 0.20 -9.95 -44.24
N ASN A 247 0.46 -9.93 -42.95
CA ASN A 247 1.51 -10.67 -42.29
C ASN A 247 1.12 -10.90 -40.82
N ILE A 248 1.70 -11.92 -40.19
CA ILE A 248 1.69 -12.03 -38.73
C ILE A 248 2.69 -11.05 -38.18
N GLN A 249 2.31 -10.27 -37.19
CA GLN A 249 3.17 -9.30 -36.53
C GLN A 249 2.99 -9.44 -35.02
N GLN A 250 4.11 -9.68 -34.34
CA GLN A 250 4.10 -10.02 -32.92
C GLN A 250 5.17 -9.23 -32.17
N PHE A 251 4.91 -9.00 -30.90
CA PHE A 251 5.83 -8.35 -29.97
C PHE A 251 5.97 -9.20 -28.70
N MET A 252 7.18 -9.32 -28.20
CA MET A 252 7.50 -9.95 -26.92
C MET A 252 8.30 -8.97 -26.07
N LEU A 253 7.78 -8.61 -24.90
CA LEU A 253 8.47 -7.71 -23.97
C LEU A 253 9.48 -8.51 -23.13
N GLU A 254 10.73 -8.04 -23.10
CA GLU A 254 11.74 -8.50 -22.14
C GLU A 254 11.74 -7.58 -20.90
N SER A 255 11.84 -6.28 -21.10
CA SER A 255 11.73 -5.28 -20.04
C SER A 255 11.39 -3.91 -20.61
N PHE A 256 10.64 -3.12 -19.87
CA PHE A 256 10.44 -1.70 -20.11
C PHE A 256 10.63 -0.92 -18.83
N THR A 257 11.69 -0.12 -18.79
CA THR A 257 12.04 0.72 -17.64
C THR A 257 11.80 2.18 -18.01
N TYR A 258 10.96 2.86 -17.27
CA TYR A 258 10.63 4.27 -17.46
C TYR A 258 10.18 4.91 -16.14
N GLU A 259 10.30 6.24 -16.04
CA GLU A 259 9.74 7.00 -14.93
C GLU A 259 8.30 7.43 -15.24
N ILE A 260 7.40 7.32 -14.26
CA ILE A 260 6.01 7.77 -14.42
C ILE A 260 5.99 9.28 -14.61
N SER A 261 5.20 9.76 -15.58
CA SER A 261 5.10 11.18 -15.85
C SER A 261 4.18 11.92 -14.89
N SER A 262 3.17 11.23 -14.39
CA SER A 262 2.17 11.80 -13.48
C SER A 262 1.43 10.68 -12.75
N ALA A 263 1.50 10.70 -11.45
CA ALA A 263 0.72 9.83 -10.60
C ALA A 263 0.45 10.52 -9.27
N VAL A 264 -0.66 10.14 -8.63
CA VAL A 264 -0.86 10.43 -7.22
C VAL A 264 -0.47 9.17 -6.45
N GLU A 265 0.54 9.27 -5.62
CA GLU A 265 0.97 8.21 -4.74
C GLU A 265 0.09 8.23 -3.48
N VAL A 266 -0.53 7.11 -3.16
CA VAL A 266 -1.32 6.93 -1.94
C VAL A 266 -0.49 6.11 -0.96
N GLU A 267 0.00 6.76 0.08
CA GLU A 267 0.84 6.17 1.12
C GLU A 267 0.04 5.79 2.35
N TYR A 268 0.51 4.76 3.07
CA TYR A 268 -0.08 4.23 4.29
C TYR A 268 0.96 4.22 5.40
N GLN A 269 0.76 5.08 6.40
CA GLN A 269 1.73 5.31 7.47
C GLN A 269 1.08 5.15 8.84
N ASP A 270 1.87 4.75 9.85
CA ASP A 270 1.44 4.83 11.25
C ASP A 270 1.58 6.26 11.80
N GLU A 271 1.25 6.46 13.08
CA GLU A 271 1.32 7.77 13.74
C GLU A 271 2.75 8.30 13.88
N GLU A 272 3.75 7.45 13.81
CA GLU A 272 5.18 7.76 13.81
C GLU A 272 5.74 8.04 12.41
N GLY A 273 4.94 7.86 11.34
CA GLY A 273 5.34 8.07 9.96
C GLY A 273 6.04 6.86 9.31
N ASN A 274 5.98 5.68 9.94
CA ASN A 274 6.51 4.46 9.33
C ASN A 274 5.54 3.93 8.29
N THR A 275 6.04 3.48 7.14
CA THR A 275 5.23 2.82 6.11
C THR A 275 4.75 1.46 6.62
N ILE A 276 3.44 1.24 6.62
CA ILE A 276 2.78 0.02 7.11
C ILE A 276 2.17 -0.84 6.00
N HIS A 277 2.11 -0.31 4.78
CA HIS A 277 1.64 -1.02 3.59
C HIS A 277 2.29 -0.40 2.35
N ASP A 278 2.45 -1.17 1.26
CA ASP A 278 2.96 -0.66 -0.01
C ASP A 278 2.03 0.42 -0.57
N SER A 279 2.62 1.46 -1.18
CA SER A 279 1.87 2.55 -1.80
C SER A 279 0.99 2.05 -2.95
N GLN A 280 -0.15 2.67 -3.14
CA GLN A 280 -0.97 2.55 -4.35
C GLN A 280 -0.81 3.80 -5.22
N TYR A 281 -1.08 3.68 -6.53
CA TYR A 281 -0.94 4.78 -7.46
C TYR A 281 -2.25 5.05 -8.19
N ILE A 282 -2.60 6.34 -8.30
CA ILE A 282 -3.68 6.82 -9.17
C ILE A 282 -3.01 7.40 -10.40
N ASN A 283 -3.02 6.65 -11.50
CA ASN A 283 -2.43 7.04 -12.75
C ASN A 283 -3.45 7.83 -13.58
N GLY A 284 -2.99 8.83 -14.30
CA GLY A 284 -3.81 9.63 -15.19
C GLY A 284 -3.00 10.62 -16.01
N ASN A 285 -3.67 11.45 -16.76
CA ASN A 285 -3.04 12.53 -17.51
C ASN A 285 -2.92 13.78 -16.64
N VAL A 286 -1.93 14.63 -16.91
CA VAL A 286 -1.90 15.97 -16.35
C VAL A 286 -3.20 16.71 -16.68
N GLY A 287 -3.86 17.24 -15.65
CA GLY A 287 -5.17 17.88 -15.79
C GLY A 287 -6.37 16.99 -15.47
N ASP A 288 -6.20 15.65 -15.39
CA ASP A 288 -7.27 14.76 -14.96
C ASP A 288 -7.58 14.93 -13.47
N ALA A 289 -8.85 14.83 -13.10
CA ALA A 289 -9.25 14.81 -11.70
C ALA A 289 -8.90 13.45 -11.08
N TYR A 290 -8.47 13.45 -9.81
CA TYR A 290 -8.30 12.23 -9.04
C TYR A 290 -9.13 12.23 -7.76
N ASP A 291 -9.49 11.04 -7.31
CA ASP A 291 -10.20 10.79 -6.07
C ASP A 291 -9.55 9.62 -5.31
N ALA A 292 -8.74 9.95 -4.33
CA ALA A 292 -8.16 9.00 -3.40
C ALA A 292 -9.09 8.72 -2.20
N SER A 293 -10.21 9.43 -2.04
CA SER A 293 -11.13 9.27 -0.90
C SER A 293 -12.03 8.04 -0.98
N VAL A 294 -12.06 7.35 -2.12
CA VAL A 294 -12.85 6.13 -2.31
C VAL A 294 -12.29 4.96 -1.49
N LEU A 295 -13.16 4.03 -1.09
CA LEU A 295 -12.81 2.89 -0.24
C LEU A 295 -11.64 2.04 -0.76
N LYS A 296 -11.44 2.01 -2.08
CA LYS A 296 -10.29 1.33 -2.70
C LYS A 296 -8.95 1.76 -2.11
N TYR A 297 -8.83 3.03 -1.69
CA TYR A 297 -7.59 3.59 -1.15
C TYR A 297 -7.60 3.71 0.38
N GLN A 298 -8.72 3.43 1.05
CA GLN A 298 -8.84 3.36 2.51
C GLN A 298 -8.73 1.90 2.95
N LEU A 299 -7.53 1.35 2.92
CA LEU A 299 -7.29 -0.07 3.12
C LEU A 299 -7.64 -0.53 4.55
N GLU A 300 -8.14 -1.76 4.67
CA GLU A 300 -8.11 -2.50 5.91
C GLU A 300 -6.73 -3.14 6.07
N ILE A 301 -5.93 -2.65 7.02
CA ILE A 301 -4.56 -3.11 7.25
C ILE A 301 -4.53 -3.89 8.56
N PRO A 302 -4.17 -5.19 8.56
CA PRO A 302 -4.17 -6.00 9.77
C PRO A 302 -3.34 -5.40 10.90
N GLY A 303 -3.93 -5.29 12.09
CA GLY A 303 -3.30 -4.69 13.28
C GLY A 303 -3.28 -3.17 13.31
N TYR A 304 -3.97 -2.51 12.37
CA TYR A 304 -4.07 -1.06 12.29
C TYR A 304 -5.50 -0.61 12.00
N LEU A 305 -5.87 0.54 12.54
CA LEU A 305 -7.15 1.21 12.30
C LEU A 305 -6.91 2.56 11.63
N LEU A 306 -7.64 2.85 10.54
CA LEU A 306 -7.57 4.16 9.87
C LEU A 306 -7.95 5.27 10.86
N ASP A 307 -7.07 6.26 11.00
CA ASP A 307 -7.34 7.42 11.85
C ASP A 307 -8.32 8.38 11.16
N GLN A 308 -9.61 8.22 11.45
CA GLN A 308 -10.70 9.06 10.91
C GLN A 308 -10.55 10.54 11.27
N THR A 309 -9.70 10.89 12.23
CA THR A 309 -9.46 12.29 12.65
C THR A 309 -8.33 12.95 11.86
N LYS A 310 -7.55 12.17 11.09
CA LYS A 310 -6.40 12.59 10.30
C LYS A 310 -6.53 12.21 8.82
N LEU A 311 -7.75 12.26 8.28
CA LEU A 311 -7.94 12.01 6.84
C LEU A 311 -7.20 13.07 6.00
N PRO A 312 -6.58 12.68 4.86
CA PRO A 312 -5.84 13.61 4.02
C PRO A 312 -6.79 14.66 3.41
N ASN A 313 -6.40 15.93 3.50
CA ASN A 313 -7.16 17.05 2.95
C ASN A 313 -6.99 17.19 1.42
N ASN A 314 -6.00 16.50 0.86
CA ASN A 314 -5.70 16.45 -0.57
C ASN A 314 -6.10 15.11 -1.20
N SER A 315 -7.08 14.39 -0.64
CA SER A 315 -7.60 13.16 -1.22
C SER A 315 -8.35 13.37 -2.54
N LEU A 316 -8.73 14.59 -2.84
CA LEU A 316 -9.33 15.03 -4.10
C LEU A 316 -8.45 16.10 -4.74
N GLY A 317 -8.27 16.05 -6.04
CA GLY A 317 -7.47 17.05 -6.73
C GLY A 317 -7.37 16.84 -8.23
N THR A 318 -6.39 17.50 -8.84
CA THR A 318 -6.05 17.38 -10.25
C THR A 318 -4.61 16.89 -10.38
N ILE A 319 -4.36 15.92 -11.24
CA ILE A 319 -3.03 15.35 -11.49
C ILE A 319 -2.13 16.44 -12.11
N THR A 320 -0.97 16.63 -11.52
CA THR A 320 0.06 17.60 -12.00
C THR A 320 1.23 16.86 -12.65
N GLU A 321 2.20 17.60 -13.21
CA GLU A 321 3.42 17.01 -13.79
C GLU A 321 4.32 16.36 -12.74
N ASP A 322 4.27 16.83 -11.49
CA ASP A 322 5.03 16.27 -10.39
C ASP A 322 4.22 15.21 -9.66
N VAL A 323 4.90 14.21 -9.11
CA VAL A 323 4.25 13.18 -8.27
C VAL A 323 3.65 13.86 -7.03
N GLN A 324 2.36 13.64 -6.83
CA GLN A 324 1.62 14.13 -5.67
C GLN A 324 1.44 12.98 -4.69
N THR A 325 1.49 13.27 -3.39
CA THR A 325 1.34 12.25 -2.35
C THR A 325 0.08 12.51 -1.53
N VAL A 326 -0.73 11.47 -1.35
CA VAL A 326 -1.88 11.42 -0.42
C VAL A 326 -1.55 10.41 0.67
N THR A 327 -1.41 10.87 1.91
CA THR A 327 -0.99 10.00 3.02
C THR A 327 -2.16 9.69 3.93
N TYR A 328 -2.49 8.39 4.08
CA TYR A 328 -3.42 7.87 5.08
C TYR A 328 -2.66 7.47 6.35
N THR A 329 -3.07 8.04 7.47
CA THR A 329 -2.49 7.74 8.79
C THR A 329 -3.35 6.72 9.52
N TYR A 330 -2.71 5.73 10.11
CA TYR A 330 -3.33 4.64 10.86
C TYR A 330 -2.83 4.61 12.29
N LYS A 331 -3.70 4.19 13.19
CA LYS A 331 -3.36 3.89 14.59
C LYS A 331 -3.14 2.39 14.74
N LYS A 332 -2.10 2.01 15.46
CA LYS A 332 -1.90 0.61 15.80
C LYS A 332 -3.07 0.09 16.65
N GLU A 333 -3.68 -1.00 16.22
CA GLU A 333 -4.76 -1.64 16.96
C GLU A 333 -4.22 -2.21 18.27
N LYS A 334 -4.86 -1.84 19.38
CA LYS A 334 -4.49 -2.39 20.68
C LYS A 334 -4.98 -3.84 20.79
N ALA A 335 -4.12 -4.74 21.22
CA ALA A 335 -4.52 -6.11 21.49
C ALA A 335 -5.54 -6.17 22.64
N ALA A 336 -6.55 -7.04 22.53
CA ALA A 336 -7.49 -7.32 23.61
C ALA A 336 -6.75 -7.82 24.84
N ALA A 337 -7.11 -7.34 26.01
CA ALA A 337 -6.59 -7.80 27.28
C ALA A 337 -7.36 -9.01 27.80
N GLU A 338 -6.71 -9.78 28.69
CA GLU A 338 -7.43 -10.76 29.51
C GLU A 338 -8.40 -10.03 30.43
N PRO A 339 -9.65 -10.48 30.56
CA PRO A 339 -10.66 -9.83 31.38
C PRO A 339 -10.30 -9.83 32.85
N VAL A 340 -10.58 -8.73 33.55
CA VAL A 340 -10.48 -8.67 35.02
C VAL A 340 -11.76 -9.20 35.65
N ASN A 341 -11.65 -10.28 36.45
CA ASN A 341 -12.79 -10.87 37.13
C ASN A 341 -13.03 -10.20 38.49
N VAL A 342 -14.18 -9.53 38.66
CA VAL A 342 -14.55 -8.86 39.92
C VAL A 342 -15.48 -9.76 40.73
N LYS A 343 -15.04 -10.17 41.92
CA LYS A 343 -15.75 -11.07 42.82
C LYS A 343 -16.17 -10.39 44.11
N TYR A 344 -17.31 -10.83 44.68
CA TYR A 344 -17.88 -10.40 45.92
C TYR A 344 -18.06 -11.59 46.84
N VAL A 345 -17.24 -11.68 47.90
CA VAL A 345 -17.13 -12.88 48.73
C VAL A 345 -17.28 -12.55 50.21
N ASP A 346 -17.69 -13.55 51.01
CA ASP A 346 -17.61 -13.48 52.45
C ASP A 346 -16.16 -13.68 52.95
N GLU A 347 -15.98 -13.62 54.27
CA GLU A 347 -14.67 -13.88 54.91
C GLU A 347 -14.08 -15.25 54.69
N ASN A 348 -14.91 -16.22 54.28
CA ASN A 348 -14.51 -17.59 53.95
C ASN A 348 -14.25 -17.79 52.44
N GLY A 349 -14.42 -16.74 51.65
CA GLY A 349 -14.22 -16.81 50.19
C GLY A 349 -15.43 -17.32 49.40
N LYS A 350 -16.60 -17.51 50.04
CA LYS A 350 -17.84 -17.89 49.39
C LYS A 350 -18.45 -16.70 48.68
N GLU A 351 -18.80 -16.85 47.41
CA GLU A 351 -19.49 -15.78 46.64
C GLU A 351 -20.88 -15.49 47.25
N ILE A 352 -21.14 -14.18 47.47
CA ILE A 352 -22.37 -13.64 48.06
C ILE A 352 -23.11 -12.76 47.07
N ALA A 353 -22.51 -12.40 45.93
CA ALA A 353 -23.18 -11.73 44.83
C ALA A 353 -22.47 -12.15 43.50
N GLU A 354 -23.19 -12.00 42.40
CA GLU A 354 -22.71 -12.33 41.06
C GLU A 354 -21.44 -11.55 40.71
N SER A 355 -20.41 -12.28 40.26
CA SER A 355 -19.17 -11.73 39.71
C SER A 355 -19.43 -11.14 38.32
N HIS A 356 -18.56 -10.26 37.85
CA HIS A 356 -18.60 -9.73 36.49
C HIS A 356 -17.19 -9.48 35.94
N LEU A 357 -17.10 -9.40 34.60
CA LEU A 357 -15.84 -9.17 33.89
C LEU A 357 -15.72 -7.70 33.46
N LEU A 358 -14.52 -7.14 33.58
CA LEU A 358 -14.12 -5.88 32.98
C LEU A 358 -13.25 -6.19 31.77
N ASN A 359 -13.72 -5.79 30.59
CA ASN A 359 -13.03 -6.00 29.31
C ASN A 359 -12.45 -4.71 28.78
N GLY A 360 -11.43 -4.82 27.93
CA GLY A 360 -10.77 -3.71 27.23
C GLY A 360 -9.53 -4.18 26.53
N ASN A 361 -8.65 -3.25 26.20
CA ASN A 361 -7.39 -3.57 25.53
C ASN A 361 -6.20 -3.49 26.49
N ILE A 362 -5.09 -4.16 26.15
CA ILE A 362 -3.86 -4.08 26.92
C ILE A 362 -3.42 -2.61 27.03
N GLY A 363 -3.15 -2.20 28.29
CA GLY A 363 -2.75 -0.83 28.61
C GLY A 363 -3.90 0.11 28.95
N ASP A 364 -5.18 -0.29 28.77
CA ASP A 364 -6.32 0.49 29.22
C ASP A 364 -6.46 0.41 30.75
N THR A 365 -6.96 1.47 31.37
CA THR A 365 -7.24 1.49 32.81
C THR A 365 -8.59 0.86 33.10
N TYR A 366 -8.70 0.17 34.24
CA TYR A 366 -9.97 -0.31 34.77
C TYR A 366 -10.25 0.22 36.15
N GLU A 367 -11.53 0.36 36.50
CA GLU A 367 -12.05 0.67 37.82
C GLU A 367 -13.19 -0.27 38.15
N SER A 368 -13.12 -0.97 39.29
CA SER A 368 -14.21 -1.76 39.86
C SER A 368 -14.76 -1.07 41.07
N LYS A 369 -15.99 -1.40 41.43
CA LYS A 369 -16.72 -0.78 42.58
C LYS A 369 -17.33 -1.86 43.48
N ALA A 370 -17.32 -1.62 44.77
CA ALA A 370 -18.04 -2.44 45.73
C ALA A 370 -19.55 -2.40 45.43
N LYS A 371 -20.25 -3.51 45.63
CA LYS A 371 -21.73 -3.61 45.56
C LYS A 371 -22.32 -3.38 46.93
N VAL A 372 -23.51 -2.78 46.98
CA VAL A 372 -24.38 -2.86 48.18
C VAL A 372 -25.07 -4.22 48.11
N ILE A 373 -24.86 -5.03 49.14
CA ILE A 373 -25.42 -6.40 49.23
C ILE A 373 -26.19 -6.47 50.54
N GLU A 374 -27.48 -6.79 50.47
CA GLU A 374 -28.38 -6.83 51.66
C GLU A 374 -27.87 -7.84 52.69
N GLY A 375 -27.81 -7.39 53.94
CA GLY A 375 -27.31 -8.19 55.07
C GLY A 375 -25.78 -8.36 55.14
N TRP A 376 -25.04 -7.62 54.29
CA TRP A 376 -23.58 -7.65 54.24
C TRP A 376 -22.98 -6.26 54.24
N LYS A 377 -21.93 -6.10 55.01
CA LYS A 377 -21.14 -4.86 55.09
C LYS A 377 -19.76 -5.08 54.46
N LEU A 378 -19.31 -4.16 53.59
CA LEU A 378 -17.99 -4.20 53.05
C LEU A 378 -16.96 -4.17 54.16
N LYS A 379 -16.11 -5.22 54.20
CA LYS A 379 -15.03 -5.35 55.17
C LYS A 379 -13.69 -4.82 54.62
N THR A 380 -13.37 -5.18 53.34
CA THR A 380 -12.10 -4.81 52.73
C THR A 380 -12.30 -4.40 51.29
N THR A 381 -11.79 -3.22 50.94
CA THR A 381 -11.63 -2.78 49.56
C THR A 381 -10.29 -3.30 49.04
N PRO A 382 -10.28 -4.02 47.92
CA PRO A 382 -9.01 -4.57 47.38
C PRO A 382 -8.10 -3.43 46.87
N SER A 383 -6.78 -3.58 47.06
CA SER A 383 -5.78 -2.61 46.58
C SER A 383 -5.72 -2.49 45.05
N ASN A 384 -6.17 -3.51 44.36
CA ASN A 384 -6.29 -3.57 42.89
C ASN A 384 -7.73 -3.30 42.42
N ALA A 385 -8.52 -2.51 43.15
CA ALA A 385 -9.85 -2.07 42.68
C ALA A 385 -9.75 -1.23 41.40
N THR A 386 -8.62 -0.59 41.19
CA THR A 386 -8.21 0.10 39.95
C THR A 386 -6.90 -0.44 39.47
N GLY A 387 -6.66 -0.45 38.16
CA GLY A 387 -5.41 -0.96 37.60
C GLY A 387 -5.33 -0.76 36.08
N ILE A 388 -4.43 -1.50 35.46
CA ILE A 388 -4.22 -1.52 34.01
C ILE A 388 -4.53 -2.91 33.50
N LEU A 389 -5.31 -3.01 32.44
CA LEU A 389 -5.59 -4.23 31.72
C LEU A 389 -4.29 -4.76 31.06
N SER A 390 -4.07 -6.06 31.15
CA SER A 390 -2.87 -6.72 30.62
C SER A 390 -3.21 -8.01 29.89
N ASP A 391 -2.21 -8.69 29.37
CA ASP A 391 -2.28 -10.03 28.79
C ASP A 391 -2.37 -11.16 29.85
N GLN A 392 -2.38 -10.80 31.16
CA GLN A 392 -2.50 -11.74 32.28
C GLN A 392 -3.87 -11.62 32.92
N ALA A 393 -4.47 -12.78 33.25
CA ALA A 393 -5.74 -12.82 33.97
C ALA A 393 -5.61 -12.19 35.36
N GLN A 394 -6.51 -11.25 35.69
CA GLN A 394 -6.53 -10.53 36.96
C GLN A 394 -7.85 -10.78 37.68
N THR A 395 -7.82 -10.74 39.02
CA THR A 395 -9.02 -10.87 39.85
C THR A 395 -9.03 -9.78 40.93
N VAL A 396 -10.15 -9.10 41.02
CA VAL A 396 -10.46 -8.15 42.12
C VAL A 396 -11.44 -8.80 43.06
N VAL A 397 -11.13 -8.85 44.36
CA VAL A 397 -11.97 -9.52 45.36
C VAL A 397 -12.38 -8.54 46.44
N TYR A 398 -13.68 -8.22 46.49
CA TYR A 398 -14.30 -7.47 47.58
C TYR A 398 -14.72 -8.44 48.67
N ILE A 399 -14.24 -8.22 49.92
CA ILE A 399 -14.54 -9.07 51.05
C ILE A 399 -15.57 -8.36 51.93
N TYR A 400 -16.61 -9.09 52.29
CA TYR A 400 -17.73 -8.63 53.12
C TYR A 400 -17.82 -9.44 54.40
N GLU A 401 -18.26 -8.79 55.45
CA GLU A 401 -18.69 -9.42 56.71
C GLU A 401 -20.21 -9.38 56.80
N LYS A 402 -20.79 -10.39 57.47
CA LYS A 402 -22.24 -10.40 57.67
C LYS A 402 -22.66 -9.28 58.59
N GLU A 403 -23.67 -8.52 58.20
CA GLU A 403 -24.16 -7.40 58.99
C GLU A 403 -24.81 -7.94 60.26
N LYS A 404 -24.39 -7.40 61.41
CA LYS A 404 -24.98 -7.78 62.69
C LYS A 404 -26.31 -7.12 62.85
N VAL A 405 -27.35 -7.93 63.13
CA VAL A 405 -28.70 -7.46 63.42
C VAL A 405 -28.83 -7.18 64.90
N ALA A 406 -29.33 -5.97 65.24
CA ALA A 406 -29.63 -5.63 66.65
C ALA A 406 -30.63 -6.61 67.25
N ALA A 407 -30.34 -7.06 68.45
CA ALA A 407 -31.22 -7.92 69.21
C ALA A 407 -32.23 -7.10 70.03
N GLU A 408 -33.32 -7.74 70.43
CA GLU A 408 -34.18 -7.18 71.45
C GLU A 408 -33.42 -6.97 72.77
N PRO A 409 -33.49 -5.80 73.41
CA PRO A 409 -32.71 -5.53 74.63
C PRO A 409 -33.22 -6.34 75.81
N VAL A 410 -32.30 -6.89 76.63
CA VAL A 410 -32.65 -7.53 77.90
C VAL A 410 -32.81 -6.47 78.99
N ASN A 411 -33.99 -6.42 79.53
CA ASN A 411 -34.35 -5.48 80.62
C ASN A 411 -33.96 -6.02 82.01
N VAL A 412 -33.01 -5.42 82.68
CA VAL A 412 -32.53 -5.77 84.02
C VAL A 412 -33.31 -4.96 85.04
N LYS A 413 -34.17 -5.69 85.82
CA LYS A 413 -34.96 -5.06 86.88
C LYS A 413 -34.48 -5.44 88.23
N TYR A 414 -34.55 -4.49 89.20
CA TYR A 414 -34.20 -4.67 90.57
C TYR A 414 -35.48 -4.54 91.37
N VAL A 415 -35.94 -5.69 91.96
CA VAL A 415 -37.27 -5.74 92.65
C VAL A 415 -37.18 -6.30 94.03
N ASP A 416 -38.07 -5.92 94.95
CA ASP A 416 -38.29 -6.54 96.23
C ASP A 416 -39.06 -7.89 96.12
N GLU A 417 -39.30 -8.55 97.22
CA GLU A 417 -40.00 -9.86 97.27
C GLU A 417 -41.45 -9.80 96.77
N ASN A 418 -42.04 -8.61 96.66
CA ASN A 418 -43.39 -8.38 96.15
C ASN A 418 -43.40 -7.92 94.72
N GLY A 419 -42.18 -7.85 94.02
CA GLY A 419 -42.05 -7.42 92.67
C GLY A 419 -42.03 -5.90 92.44
N LYS A 420 -41.96 -5.09 93.47
CA LYS A 420 -41.94 -3.61 93.40
C LYS A 420 -40.49 -3.20 93.10
N GLU A 421 -40.26 -2.38 92.07
CA GLU A 421 -38.95 -1.84 91.74
C GLU A 421 -38.36 -1.02 92.91
N ILE A 422 -37.12 -1.34 93.27
CA ILE A 422 -36.34 -0.72 94.37
C ILE A 422 -35.14 0.04 93.86
N ALA A 423 -34.84 -0.04 92.57
CA ALA A 423 -33.84 0.77 91.88
C ALA A 423 -34.17 0.78 90.35
N GLU A 424 -33.66 1.83 89.67
CA GLU A 424 -33.85 2.03 88.24
C GLU A 424 -33.34 0.85 87.43
N SER A 425 -34.23 0.31 86.54
CA SER A 425 -33.91 -0.71 85.59
C SER A 425 -33.00 -0.17 84.49
N HIS A 426 -32.30 -1.02 83.83
CA HIS A 426 -31.47 -0.71 82.61
C HIS A 426 -31.55 -1.77 81.57
N LEU A 427 -31.27 -1.38 80.30
CA LEU A 427 -31.26 -2.30 79.14
C LEU A 427 -29.85 -2.73 78.82
N LEU A 428 -29.68 -4.02 78.54
CA LEU A 428 -28.51 -4.57 77.91
C LEU A 428 -28.79 -4.71 76.45
N ASN A 429 -28.08 -3.88 75.62
CA ASN A 429 -28.18 -3.83 74.20
C ASN A 429 -27.03 -4.63 73.57
N GLY A 430 -27.24 -5.17 72.40
CA GLY A 430 -26.23 -5.88 71.60
C GLY A 430 -26.87 -6.40 70.30
N ASN A 431 -26.16 -7.28 69.63
CA ASN A 431 -26.69 -7.92 68.43
C ASN A 431 -27.16 -9.37 68.72
N ILE A 432 -27.98 -9.90 67.85
CA ILE A 432 -28.42 -11.32 67.91
C ILE A 432 -27.16 -12.18 67.92
N GLY A 433 -27.10 -13.11 68.94
CA GLY A 433 -25.97 -14.01 69.15
C GLY A 433 -24.86 -13.48 70.06
N ASP A 434 -24.90 -12.19 70.43
CA ASP A 434 -23.92 -11.65 71.41
C ASP A 434 -24.29 -12.18 72.78
N THR A 435 -23.31 -12.50 73.65
CA THR A 435 -23.54 -12.87 75.05
C THR A 435 -23.79 -11.63 75.90
N TYR A 436 -24.69 -11.75 76.90
CA TYR A 436 -24.91 -10.72 77.91
C TYR A 436 -24.65 -11.26 79.29
N GLU A 437 -24.24 -10.37 80.21
CA GLU A 437 -24.12 -10.60 81.64
C GLU A 437 -24.71 -9.40 82.40
N SER A 438 -25.75 -9.66 83.26
CA SER A 438 -26.26 -8.67 84.18
C SER A 438 -25.58 -8.80 85.56
N LYS A 439 -25.23 -7.72 86.16
CA LYS A 439 -24.59 -7.71 87.48
C LYS A 439 -25.54 -7.16 88.53
N ALA A 440 -25.50 -7.81 89.72
CA ALA A 440 -26.21 -7.32 90.85
C ALA A 440 -25.78 -5.87 91.26
N LYS A 441 -26.71 -4.99 91.53
CA LYS A 441 -26.48 -3.61 91.99
C LYS A 441 -26.48 -3.55 93.51
N VAL A 442 -25.54 -2.86 94.12
CA VAL A 442 -25.64 -2.54 95.55
C VAL A 442 -26.68 -1.45 95.76
N ILE A 443 -27.71 -1.76 96.54
CA ILE A 443 -28.82 -0.87 96.81
C ILE A 443 -28.92 -0.67 98.34
N GLU A 444 -28.86 0.58 98.81
CA GLU A 444 -28.82 0.90 100.19
C GLU A 444 -30.08 0.36 100.89
N GLY A 445 -29.95 -0.31 102.08
CA GLY A 445 -31.02 -0.94 102.76
C GLY A 445 -31.53 -2.27 102.29
N TRP A 446 -30.93 -2.80 101.15
CA TRP A 446 -31.32 -4.08 100.57
C TRP A 446 -30.14 -5.03 100.39
N LYS A 447 -30.42 -6.34 100.58
CA LYS A 447 -29.43 -7.42 100.31
C LYS A 447 -29.95 -8.33 99.20
N LEU A 448 -29.11 -8.63 98.26
CA LEU A 448 -29.42 -9.59 97.18
C LEU A 448 -29.89 -10.90 97.80
N LYS A 449 -31.08 -11.36 97.46
CA LYS A 449 -31.62 -12.63 97.86
C LYS A 449 -31.27 -13.77 96.93
N THR A 450 -31.48 -13.52 95.66
CA THR A 450 -31.26 -14.55 94.61
C THR A 450 -30.72 -13.93 93.35
N THR A 451 -29.73 -14.55 92.73
CA THR A 451 -29.27 -14.23 91.40
C THR A 451 -30.19 -14.93 90.39
N PRO A 452 -30.83 -14.19 89.43
CA PRO A 452 -31.75 -14.81 88.48
C PRO A 452 -30.96 -15.78 87.57
N SER A 453 -31.62 -16.87 87.18
CA SER A 453 -31.01 -17.90 86.29
C SER A 453 -30.66 -17.37 84.89
N ASN A 454 -31.28 -16.30 84.48
CA ASN A 454 -31.04 -15.58 83.22
C ASN A 454 -30.15 -14.35 83.42
N ALA A 455 -29.29 -14.31 84.49
CA ALA A 455 -28.32 -13.24 84.67
C ALA A 455 -27.29 -13.21 83.54
N THR A 456 -27.04 -14.31 82.93
CA THR A 456 -26.23 -14.47 81.69
C THR A 456 -27.00 -15.19 80.60
N GLY A 457 -26.74 -14.90 79.35
CA GLY A 457 -27.44 -15.53 78.23
C GLY A 457 -26.91 -15.02 76.89
N ILE A 458 -27.64 -15.33 75.84
CA ILE A 458 -27.36 -14.90 74.45
C ILE A 458 -28.54 -14.01 74.03
N LEU A 459 -28.24 -12.82 73.50
CA LEU A 459 -29.23 -11.92 72.90
C LEU A 459 -29.88 -12.56 71.68
N SER A 460 -31.20 -12.47 71.57
CA SER A 460 -31.98 -13.08 70.50
C SER A 460 -32.97 -12.07 69.92
N GLU A 461 -33.74 -12.49 68.92
CA GLU A 461 -34.86 -11.74 68.36
C GLU A 461 -35.91 -11.39 69.41
#